data_5724f7dfd4920d2d68604eb44078abf8
#
_entry.id   5724f7dfd4920d2d68604eb44078abf8
#
_cell.length_a   1.000
_cell.length_b   1.000
_cell.length_c   1.000
_cell.angle_alpha   90.00
_cell.angle_beta   90.00
_cell.angle_gamma   90.00
#
_symmetry.space_group_name_H-M   'P 1'
#
loop_
_entity.id
_entity.type
_entity.pdbx_description
1 polymer ?
#
loop_
_entity_poly.entity_id
_entity_poly.type
_entity_poly.pdbx_seq_one_letter_code
_entity_poly.pdbx_strand_id
1 'polypeptide(L)'
;MELILYVERGSADKLREILLKDDVVSRANVLFRDAKSLGKDGYYVRVLGSEEQCKKALELAKDLAEEVSGEEREKVLKMLESEDEEMLSGFSGVFQ
;
A
#
# COMPACT_ATOMS: atom_id res chain seq x y z
N MET A 1 -9.00 0.75 -9.98
CA MET A 1 -7.65 1.27 -10.11
C MET A 1 -6.83 0.94 -8.87
N GLU A 2 -5.56 0.72 -9.05
CA GLU A 2 -4.67 0.37 -7.95
C GLU A 2 -3.45 1.29 -7.98
N LEU A 3 -3.18 1.95 -6.88
CA LEU A 3 -2.05 2.86 -6.72
C LEU A 3 -1.07 2.27 -5.70
N ILE A 4 0.21 2.26 -6.02
CA ILE A 4 1.26 1.83 -5.10
C ILE A 4 2.18 3.02 -4.81
N LEU A 5 2.39 3.26 -3.53
CA LEU A 5 3.26 4.33 -3.05
C LEU A 5 4.34 3.76 -2.14
N TYR A 6 5.46 4.44 -2.06
CA TYR A 6 6.50 4.18 -1.06
C TYR A 6 6.63 5.37 -0.14
N VAL A 7 6.63 5.13 1.17
CA VAL A 7 6.78 6.16 2.19
C VAL A 7 7.87 5.75 3.16
N GLU A 8 8.71 6.68 3.56
CA GLU A 8 9.73 6.43 4.57
C GLU A 8 9.08 6.20 5.93
N ARG A 9 9.77 5.45 6.79
CA ARG A 9 9.26 5.10 8.11
C ARG A 9 8.85 6.32 8.93
N GLY A 10 9.64 7.37 8.91
CA GLY A 10 9.38 8.59 9.66
C GLY A 10 8.17 9.39 9.19
N SER A 11 7.70 9.15 7.97
CA SER A 11 6.55 9.85 7.39
C SER A 11 5.29 8.98 7.28
N ALA A 12 5.40 7.71 7.62
CA ALA A 12 4.32 6.75 7.42
C ALA A 12 3.07 7.08 8.23
N ASP A 13 3.23 7.41 9.50
CA ASP A 13 2.09 7.73 10.37
C ASP A 13 1.37 8.98 9.90
N LYS A 14 2.12 9.98 9.49
CA LYS A 14 1.57 11.23 8.98
C LYS A 14 0.78 10.99 7.69
N LEU A 15 1.33 10.19 6.79
CA LEU A 15 0.66 9.83 5.56
C LEU A 15 -0.63 9.07 5.83
N ARG A 16 -0.59 8.10 6.73
CA ARG A 16 -1.78 7.33 7.12
C ARG A 16 -2.87 8.26 7.62
N GLU A 17 -2.53 9.19 8.49
CA GLU A 17 -3.48 10.14 9.04
C GLU A 17 -4.12 10.99 7.94
N ILE A 18 -3.32 11.53 7.04
CA ILE A 18 -3.79 12.35 5.93
C ILE A 18 -4.75 11.56 5.03
N LEU A 19 -4.39 10.34 4.66
CA LEU A 19 -5.20 9.53 3.77
C LEU A 19 -6.52 9.11 4.41
N LEU A 20 -6.50 8.74 5.68
CA LEU A 20 -7.69 8.25 6.37
C LEU A 20 -8.65 9.37 6.79
N LYS A 21 -8.17 10.60 6.87
CA LYS A 21 -9.02 11.75 7.17
C LYS A 21 -9.68 12.35 5.97
N ASP A 22 -9.18 12.06 4.77
CA ASP A 22 -9.77 12.58 3.54
C ASP A 22 -11.06 11.83 3.21
N ASP A 23 -12.13 12.58 2.93
CA ASP A 23 -13.46 12.00 2.68
C ASP A 23 -13.49 11.09 1.44
N VAL A 24 -12.68 11.40 0.44
CA VAL A 24 -12.64 10.62 -0.80
C VAL A 24 -11.79 9.36 -0.62
N VAL A 25 -10.56 9.54 -0.13
CA VAL A 25 -9.59 8.46 0.01
C VAL A 25 -9.98 7.47 1.10
N SER A 26 -10.60 7.95 2.17
CA SER A 26 -10.99 7.08 3.29
C SER A 26 -12.00 6.00 2.88
N ARG A 27 -12.68 6.18 1.76
CA ARG A 27 -13.63 5.19 1.22
C ARG A 27 -12.95 4.13 0.37
N ALA A 28 -11.70 4.34 0.00
CA ALA A 28 -10.92 3.36 -0.75
C ALA A 28 -10.31 2.34 0.22
N ASN A 29 -9.81 1.24 -0.33
CA ASN A 29 -9.08 0.26 0.44
C ASN A 29 -7.61 0.69 0.51
N VAL A 30 -7.16 1.13 1.67
CA VAL A 30 -5.79 1.60 1.90
C VAL A 30 -5.07 0.60 2.78
N LEU A 31 -3.95 0.07 2.29
CA LEU A 31 -3.18 -0.95 2.97
C LEU A 31 -1.72 -0.52 3.09
N PHE A 32 -1.17 -0.56 4.31
CA PHE A 32 0.24 -0.31 4.57
C PHE A 32 0.95 -1.63 4.83
N ARG A 33 2.09 -1.83 4.17
CA ARG A 33 2.93 -3.02 4.38
C ARG A 33 4.39 -2.59 4.53
N ASP A 34 5.09 -3.23 5.45
CA ASP A 34 6.51 -2.99 5.65
C ASP A 34 7.29 -3.35 4.38
N ALA A 35 8.23 -2.49 3.98
CA ALA A 35 9.02 -2.68 2.77
C ALA A 35 10.28 -3.51 3.00
N LYS A 36 10.45 -4.07 4.17
CA LYS A 36 11.62 -4.83 4.58
C LYS A 36 11.91 -6.02 3.67
N SER A 37 10.87 -6.72 3.23
CA SER A 37 11.02 -7.87 2.34
C SER A 37 11.62 -7.51 0.99
N LEU A 38 11.57 -6.25 0.59
CA LEU A 38 12.22 -5.77 -0.63
C LEU A 38 13.47 -4.94 -0.35
N GLY A 39 13.97 -5.01 0.88
CA GLY A 39 15.24 -4.38 1.26
C GLY A 39 15.17 -2.88 1.51
N LYS A 40 13.99 -2.34 1.76
CA LYS A 40 13.81 -0.92 2.03
C LYS A 40 13.33 -0.66 3.44
N ASP A 41 13.76 0.47 4.00
CA ASP A 41 13.32 0.90 5.32
C ASP A 41 12.16 1.88 5.18
N GLY A 42 10.95 1.36 5.31
CA GLY A 42 9.74 2.15 5.16
C GLY A 42 8.56 1.25 4.87
N TYR A 43 7.57 1.80 4.19
CA TYR A 43 6.33 1.09 3.91
C TYR A 43 5.89 1.27 2.48
N TYR A 44 5.26 0.24 1.94
CA TYR A 44 4.50 0.34 0.70
C TYR A 44 3.04 0.55 1.06
N VAL A 45 2.38 1.42 0.32
CA VAL A 45 0.97 1.75 0.50
C VAL A 45 0.22 1.37 -0.76
N ARG A 46 -0.77 0.51 -0.62
CA ARG A 46 -1.65 0.17 -1.73
C ARG A 46 -2.99 0.88 -1.53
N VAL A 47 -3.38 1.65 -2.53
CA VAL A 47 -4.70 2.27 -2.56
C VAL A 47 -5.51 1.61 -3.67
N LEU A 48 -6.54 0.88 -3.31
CA LEU A 48 -7.40 0.19 -4.25
C LEU A 48 -8.77 0.84 -4.23
N GLY A 49 -9.19 1.39 -5.35
CA GLY A 49 -10.46 2.09 -5.45
C GLY A 49 -10.67 2.69 -6.82
N SER A 50 -11.54 3.70 -6.89
CA SER A 50 -11.83 4.40 -8.13
C SER A 50 -10.64 5.23 -8.60
N GLU A 51 -10.68 5.65 -9.86
CA GLU A 51 -9.66 6.54 -10.41
C GLU A 51 -9.57 7.84 -9.61
N GLU A 52 -10.72 8.41 -9.23
CA GLU A 52 -10.80 9.62 -8.43
C GLU A 52 -10.11 9.44 -7.08
N GLN A 53 -10.39 8.33 -6.41
CA GLN A 53 -9.80 8.02 -5.11
C GLN A 53 -8.27 7.88 -5.20
N CYS A 54 -7.80 7.18 -6.21
CA CYS A 54 -6.37 6.99 -6.42
C CYS A 54 -5.65 8.28 -6.78
N LYS A 55 -6.25 9.11 -7.62
CA LYS A 55 -5.69 10.41 -7.97
C LYS A 55 -5.61 11.33 -6.76
N LYS A 56 -6.64 11.33 -5.93
CA LYS A 56 -6.66 12.14 -4.71
C LYS A 56 -5.59 11.66 -3.72
N ALA A 57 -5.45 10.35 -3.57
CA ALA A 57 -4.43 9.78 -2.70
C ALA A 57 -3.03 10.19 -3.15
N LEU A 58 -2.75 10.11 -4.45
CA LEU A 58 -1.46 10.52 -5.00
C LEU A 58 -1.17 11.99 -4.73
N GLU A 59 -2.16 12.84 -4.94
CA GLU A 59 -2.04 14.27 -4.70
C GLU A 59 -1.74 14.57 -3.23
N LEU A 60 -2.46 13.94 -2.31
CA LEU A 60 -2.24 14.13 -0.87
C LEU A 60 -0.89 13.60 -0.41
N ALA A 61 -0.41 12.55 -1.04
CA ALA A 61 0.84 11.90 -0.67
C ALA A 61 2.07 12.54 -1.30
N LYS A 62 1.90 13.47 -2.20
CA LYS A 62 2.97 14.02 -3.05
C LYS A 62 4.20 14.48 -2.28
N ASP A 63 4.01 15.12 -1.13
CA ASP A 63 5.12 15.66 -0.34
C ASP A 63 5.72 14.64 0.64
N LEU A 64 5.07 13.50 0.85
CA LEU A 64 5.46 12.51 1.86
C LEU A 64 5.88 11.18 1.27
N ALA A 65 5.44 10.87 0.06
CA ALA A 65 5.64 9.56 -0.53
C ALA A 65 5.93 9.68 -2.02
N GLU A 66 6.42 8.59 -2.61
CA GLU A 66 6.69 8.51 -4.04
C GLU A 66 5.79 7.46 -4.67
N GLU A 67 5.34 7.73 -5.88
CA GLU A 67 4.61 6.73 -6.64
C GLU A 67 5.57 5.64 -7.13
N VAL A 68 5.18 4.39 -6.91
CA VAL A 68 5.95 3.23 -7.34
C VAL A 68 5.41 2.76 -8.69
N SER A 69 6.30 2.62 -9.66
CA SER A 69 5.93 2.21 -11.02
C SER A 69 6.93 1.22 -11.58
N GLY A 70 6.65 0.66 -12.78
CA GLY A 70 7.54 -0.24 -13.48
C GLY A 70 7.81 -1.53 -12.73
N GLU A 71 9.05 -1.96 -12.74
CA GLU A 71 9.47 -3.21 -12.12
C GLU A 71 9.26 -3.23 -10.61
N GLU A 72 9.49 -2.12 -9.95
CA GLU A 72 9.28 -2.03 -8.50
C GLU A 72 7.81 -2.27 -8.14
N ARG A 73 6.91 -1.70 -8.92
CA ARG A 73 5.47 -1.91 -8.73
C ARG A 73 5.11 -3.39 -8.86
N GLU A 74 5.65 -4.06 -9.87
CA GLU A 74 5.41 -5.49 -10.05
C GLU A 74 5.92 -6.32 -8.88
N LYS A 75 7.10 -5.98 -8.35
CA LYS A 75 7.67 -6.66 -7.19
C LYS A 75 6.80 -6.47 -5.96
N VAL A 76 6.30 -5.26 -5.75
CA VAL A 76 5.42 -4.97 -4.62
C VAL A 76 4.11 -5.75 -4.74
N LEU A 77 3.50 -5.77 -5.91
CA LEU A 77 2.26 -6.50 -6.12
C LEU A 77 2.44 -7.99 -5.87
N LYS A 78 3.55 -8.56 -6.32
CA LYS A 78 3.86 -9.97 -6.06
C LYS A 78 4.07 -10.25 -4.57
N MET A 79 4.73 -9.33 -3.88
CA MET A 79 4.93 -9.45 -2.43
C MET A 79 3.59 -9.47 -1.70
N LEU A 80 2.69 -8.56 -2.06
CA LEU A 80 1.37 -8.48 -1.43
C LEU A 80 0.54 -9.73 -1.71
N GLU A 81 0.57 -10.23 -2.95
CA GLU A 81 -0.11 -11.47 -3.30
C GLU A 81 0.45 -12.66 -2.55
N SER A 82 1.77 -12.73 -2.44
CA SER A 82 2.44 -13.81 -1.73
C SER A 82 2.07 -13.85 -0.26
N GLU A 83 2.00 -12.70 0.39
CA GLU A 83 1.57 -12.61 1.77
C GLU A 83 0.14 -13.08 1.95
N ASP A 84 -0.75 -12.70 1.04
CA ASP A 84 -2.14 -13.15 1.05
C ASP A 84 -2.24 -14.67 0.86
N GLU A 85 -1.45 -15.21 -0.07
CA GLU A 85 -1.39 -16.67 -0.30
C GLU A 85 -0.87 -17.41 0.91
N GLU A 86 0.16 -16.91 1.56
CA GLU A 86 0.71 -17.50 2.77
C GLU A 86 -0.32 -17.53 3.89
N MET A 87 -1.08 -16.46 4.06
CA MET A 87 -2.16 -16.40 5.03
C MET A 87 -3.24 -17.44 4.72
N LEU A 88 -3.63 -17.55 3.46
CA LEU A 88 -4.62 -18.51 3.03
C LEU A 88 -4.14 -19.94 3.20
N SER A 89 -2.89 -20.20 2.85
CA SER A 89 -2.29 -21.52 3.01
C SER A 89 -2.19 -21.94 4.47
N GLY A 90 -1.77 -21.01 5.33
CA GLY A 90 -1.71 -21.24 6.75
C GLY A 90 -3.07 -21.52 7.36
N PHE A 91 -4.06 -20.79 6.91
CA PHE A 91 -5.44 -20.95 7.35
C PHE A 91 -5.99 -22.32 6.90
N SER A 92 -5.76 -22.66 5.65
CA SER A 92 -6.17 -23.96 5.11
C SER A 92 -5.52 -25.12 5.86
N GLY A 93 -4.26 -24.95 6.22
CA GLY A 93 -3.51 -25.97 6.96
C GLY A 93 -4.10 -26.27 8.33
N VAL A 94 -4.68 -25.26 8.97
CA VAL A 94 -5.31 -25.42 10.29
C VAL A 94 -6.53 -26.34 10.23
N PHE A 95 -7.22 -26.35 9.10
CA PHE A 95 -8.43 -27.15 8.95
C PHE A 95 -8.21 -28.53 8.33
N GLN A 96 -7.01 -28.81 7.99
CA GLN A 96 -6.62 -30.14 7.51
C GLN A 96 -6.04 -30.96 8.63
#